data_c46c581ff06ecf45c1f464f130568204
#
_entry.id   c46c581ff06ecf45c1f464f130568204
#
_cell.length_a   1.000
_cell.length_b   1.000
_cell.length_c   1.000
_cell.angle_alpha   90.00
_cell.angle_beta   90.00
_cell.angle_gamma   90.00
#
_symmetry.space_group_name_H-M   'P 1'
#
loop_
_entity.id
_entity.type
_entity.pdbx_description
1 polymer ?
#
loop_
_entity_poly.entity_id
_entity_poly.type
_entity_poly.pdbx_seq_one_letter_code
_entity_poly.pdbx_strand_id
1 'polypeptide(L)'
;MKYYSLLLIAITLLTQCNEKAIEKDIRNNISEEKNISNSKNILQIKGNEILVPNLKLIVYLSKDAIQKLQKNNESVIASLLLYGDIEDEDTLPEEIRNKVGPDGLRLGTFQIEEKNISEAISFNFNNLIIPKKFYERLANKNVYLNINVFSGRKAFKDNILNVESFDSNISRIFSHGNKVILNGHLIPETMESK
;
A
#
# COMPACT_ATOMS: atom_id res chain seq x y z
N MET A 1 48.08 -16.66 -35.79
CA MET A 1 46.73 -16.28 -36.30
C MET A 1 45.53 -17.12 -35.78
N LYS A 2 45.71 -18.15 -34.95
CA LYS A 2 44.59 -18.97 -34.42
C LYS A 2 43.91 -18.39 -33.15
N TYR A 3 44.55 -17.50 -32.44
CA TYR A 3 44.01 -16.95 -31.17
C TYR A 3 43.07 -15.75 -31.34
N TYR A 4 43.16 -15.00 -32.43
CA TYR A 4 42.28 -13.85 -32.69
C TYR A 4 40.83 -14.28 -33.08
N SER A 5 40.69 -15.45 -33.67
CA SER A 5 39.37 -15.99 -34.05
C SER A 5 38.54 -16.42 -32.84
N LEU A 6 39.17 -16.92 -31.78
CA LEU A 6 38.53 -17.33 -30.53
C LEU A 6 38.05 -16.12 -29.69
N LEU A 7 38.82 -15.02 -29.73
CA LEU A 7 38.48 -13.80 -29.01
C LEU A 7 37.24 -13.11 -29.63
N LEU A 8 37.14 -13.11 -30.95
CA LEU A 8 36.00 -12.52 -31.66
C LEU A 8 34.67 -13.27 -31.39
N ILE A 9 34.71 -14.60 -31.26
CA ILE A 9 33.53 -15.42 -30.96
C ILE A 9 33.06 -15.18 -29.50
N ALA A 10 33.99 -14.98 -28.57
CA ALA A 10 33.63 -14.69 -27.16
C ALA A 10 32.94 -13.33 -27.00
N ILE A 11 33.34 -12.32 -27.78
CA ILE A 11 32.74 -10.97 -27.70
C ILE A 11 31.32 -10.99 -28.30
N THR A 12 31.07 -11.73 -29.37
CA THR A 12 29.72 -11.82 -29.97
C THR A 12 28.73 -12.59 -29.10
N LEU A 13 29.18 -13.56 -28.30
CA LEU A 13 28.32 -14.28 -27.35
C LEU A 13 27.92 -13.42 -26.14
N LEU A 14 28.79 -12.53 -25.68
CA LEU A 14 28.49 -11.62 -24.56
C LEU A 14 27.50 -10.51 -24.98
N THR A 15 27.54 -10.02 -26.20
CA THR A 15 26.56 -9.03 -26.69
C THR A 15 25.18 -9.62 -26.87
N GLN A 16 25.06 -10.86 -27.36
CA GLN A 16 23.75 -11.52 -27.50
C GLN A 16 23.07 -11.85 -26.15
N CYS A 17 23.82 -12.13 -25.11
CA CYS A 17 23.25 -12.31 -23.76
C CYS A 17 22.66 -11.03 -23.19
N ASN A 18 23.30 -9.88 -23.45
CA ASN A 18 22.81 -8.59 -22.93
C ASN A 18 21.54 -8.11 -23.65
N GLU A 19 21.44 -8.31 -24.97
CA GLU A 19 20.25 -7.94 -25.73
C GLU A 19 19.01 -8.73 -25.32
N LYS A 20 19.12 -10.03 -25.04
CA LYS A 20 18.01 -10.87 -24.57
C LYS A 20 17.52 -10.50 -23.17
N ALA A 21 18.41 -10.05 -22.27
CA ALA A 21 18.05 -9.59 -20.95
C ALA A 21 17.26 -8.26 -21.01
N ILE A 22 17.73 -7.32 -21.82
CA ILE A 22 17.07 -6.03 -22.04
C ILE A 22 15.69 -6.20 -22.71
N GLU A 23 15.59 -7.09 -23.71
CA GLU A 23 14.32 -7.37 -24.38
C GLU A 23 13.28 -8.03 -23.45
N LYS A 24 13.73 -8.87 -22.52
CA LYS A 24 12.86 -9.48 -21.51
C LYS A 24 12.34 -8.47 -20.48
N ASP A 25 13.18 -7.54 -20.03
CA ASP A 25 12.78 -6.48 -19.12
C ASP A 25 11.82 -5.48 -19.79
N ILE A 26 12.07 -5.14 -21.06
CA ILE A 26 11.15 -4.27 -21.83
C ILE A 26 9.80 -4.97 -22.05
N ARG A 27 9.78 -6.26 -22.36
CA ARG A 27 8.53 -7.03 -22.52
C ARG A 27 7.76 -7.18 -21.22
N ASN A 28 8.44 -7.35 -20.10
CA ASN A 28 7.81 -7.40 -18.79
C ASN A 28 7.18 -6.04 -18.42
N ASN A 29 7.90 -4.93 -18.64
CA ASN A 29 7.38 -3.58 -18.40
C ASN A 29 6.18 -3.25 -19.32
N ILE A 30 6.24 -3.65 -20.61
CA ILE A 30 5.11 -3.46 -21.55
C ILE A 30 3.91 -4.35 -21.17
N SER A 31 4.14 -5.55 -20.64
CA SER A 31 3.05 -6.41 -20.17
C SER A 31 2.41 -5.90 -18.87
N GLU A 32 3.18 -5.27 -18.00
CA GLU A 32 2.65 -4.58 -16.81
C GLU A 32 1.84 -3.34 -17.20
N GLU A 33 2.31 -2.50 -18.11
CA GLU A 33 1.56 -1.35 -18.61
C GLU A 33 0.27 -1.76 -19.36
N LYS A 34 0.30 -2.84 -20.15
CA LYS A 34 -0.92 -3.36 -20.82
C LYS A 34 -1.92 -3.97 -19.84
N ASN A 35 -1.48 -4.57 -18.75
CA ASN A 35 -2.38 -5.06 -17.70
C ASN A 35 -3.02 -3.91 -16.90
N ILE A 36 -2.34 -2.78 -16.74
CA ILE A 36 -2.89 -1.58 -16.12
C ILE A 36 -3.96 -0.94 -17.03
N SER A 37 -3.79 -0.96 -18.35
CA SER A 37 -4.77 -0.41 -19.31
C SER A 37 -6.05 -1.23 -19.45
N ASN A 38 -6.05 -2.51 -19.04
CA ASN A 38 -7.22 -3.39 -19.02
C ASN A 38 -7.96 -3.45 -17.67
N SER A 39 -7.56 -2.66 -16.67
CA SER A 39 -8.31 -2.52 -15.41
C SER A 39 -9.61 -1.77 -15.67
N LYS A 40 -10.62 -2.45 -16.21
CA LYS A 40 -12.01 -2.01 -16.21
C LYS A 40 -12.32 -1.46 -14.82
N ASN A 41 -12.68 -0.20 -14.76
CA ASN A 41 -13.16 0.58 -13.61
C ASN A 41 -13.41 -0.25 -12.35
N ILE A 42 -12.34 -0.44 -11.58
CA ILE A 42 -12.38 -1.12 -10.27
C ILE A 42 -13.32 -0.34 -9.34
N LEU A 43 -13.33 0.99 -9.50
CA LEU A 43 -14.20 1.89 -8.76
C LEU A 43 -15.56 1.98 -9.44
N GLN A 44 -16.63 1.82 -8.67
CA GLN A 44 -18.00 1.93 -9.14
C GLN A 44 -18.60 3.28 -8.74
N ILE A 45 -19.08 4.05 -9.71
CA ILE A 45 -19.76 5.32 -9.47
C ILE A 45 -21.24 5.03 -9.19
N LYS A 46 -21.72 5.45 -8.01
CA LYS A 46 -23.12 5.34 -7.62
C LYS A 46 -23.65 6.67 -7.08
N GLY A 47 -24.33 7.43 -7.90
CA GLY A 47 -24.80 8.77 -7.53
C GLY A 47 -23.64 9.70 -7.19
N ASN A 48 -23.60 10.18 -5.95
CA ASN A 48 -22.56 11.06 -5.43
C ASN A 48 -21.41 10.32 -4.70
N GLU A 49 -21.35 9.02 -4.85
CA GLU A 49 -20.40 8.15 -4.18
C GLU A 49 -19.58 7.34 -5.17
N ILE A 50 -18.34 7.06 -4.81
CA ILE A 50 -17.45 6.12 -5.46
C ILE A 50 -17.27 4.94 -4.51
N LEU A 51 -17.73 3.77 -4.93
CA LEU A 51 -17.56 2.54 -4.17
C LEU A 51 -16.22 1.91 -4.49
N VAL A 52 -15.43 1.66 -3.45
CA VAL A 52 -14.16 0.95 -3.53
C VAL A 52 -14.43 -0.51 -3.13
N PRO A 53 -13.90 -1.50 -3.86
CA PRO A 53 -14.07 -2.90 -3.49
C PRO A 53 -13.54 -3.20 -2.08
N ASN A 54 -14.06 -4.26 -1.47
CA ASN A 54 -13.62 -4.71 -0.17
C ASN A 54 -12.13 -5.11 -0.18
N LEU A 55 -11.41 -4.73 0.86
CA LEU A 55 -9.99 -5.02 1.04
C LEU A 55 -9.79 -5.87 2.29
N LYS A 56 -9.02 -6.94 2.19
CA LYS A 56 -8.58 -7.75 3.30
C LYS A 56 -7.12 -7.44 3.64
N LEU A 57 -6.87 -7.01 4.88
CA LEU A 57 -5.54 -6.89 5.45
C LEU A 57 -5.30 -8.06 6.41
N ILE A 58 -4.14 -8.69 6.31
CA ILE A 58 -3.66 -9.70 7.27
C ILE A 58 -2.35 -9.18 7.86
N VAL A 59 -2.25 -9.16 9.18
CA VAL A 59 -1.05 -8.76 9.90
C VAL A 59 -0.52 -9.95 10.69
N TYR A 60 0.70 -10.37 10.39
CA TYR A 60 1.42 -11.37 11.16
C TYR A 60 2.26 -10.69 12.23
N LEU A 61 2.06 -11.06 13.49
CA LEU A 61 2.79 -10.49 14.61
C LEU A 61 3.84 -11.48 15.16
N SER A 62 4.96 -10.94 15.62
CA SER A 62 5.97 -11.73 16.36
C SER A 62 5.37 -12.29 17.66
N LYS A 63 5.93 -13.40 18.16
CA LYS A 63 5.48 -14.03 19.41
C LYS A 63 5.52 -13.07 20.60
N ASP A 64 6.56 -12.26 20.69
CA ASP A 64 6.74 -11.29 21.79
C ASP A 64 5.68 -10.19 21.73
N ALA A 65 5.34 -9.71 20.51
CA ALA A 65 4.26 -8.73 20.32
C ALA A 65 2.92 -9.32 20.77
N ILE A 66 2.60 -10.54 20.36
CA ILE A 66 1.36 -11.24 20.76
C ILE A 66 1.27 -11.35 22.28
N GLN A 67 2.32 -11.84 22.92
CA GLN A 67 2.34 -12.02 24.38
C GLN A 67 2.18 -10.68 25.12
N LYS A 68 2.87 -9.62 24.67
CA LYS A 68 2.78 -8.29 25.29
C LYS A 68 1.38 -7.71 25.18
N LEU A 69 0.76 -7.80 23.98
CA LEU A 69 -0.59 -7.31 23.73
C LEU A 69 -1.63 -8.09 24.55
N GLN A 70 -1.60 -9.41 24.50
CA GLN A 70 -2.54 -10.29 25.23
C GLN A 70 -2.45 -10.09 26.75
N LYS A 71 -1.24 -10.08 27.32
CA LYS A 71 -1.01 -9.92 28.75
C LYS A 71 -1.60 -8.60 29.29
N ASN A 72 -1.64 -7.56 28.45
CA ASN A 72 -2.10 -6.23 28.84
C ASN A 72 -3.51 -5.89 28.32
N ASN A 73 -4.22 -6.83 27.71
CA ASN A 73 -5.52 -6.60 27.07
C ASN A 73 -5.48 -5.43 26.05
N GLU A 74 -4.35 -5.30 25.36
CA GLU A 74 -4.16 -4.27 24.35
C GLU A 74 -4.75 -4.71 23.02
N SER A 75 -5.25 -3.75 22.24
CA SER A 75 -5.82 -3.99 20.92
C SER A 75 -4.84 -3.60 19.79
N VAL A 76 -5.17 -3.98 18.57
CA VAL A 76 -4.47 -3.54 17.36
C VAL A 76 -5.47 -2.80 16.48
N ILE A 77 -5.06 -1.63 15.99
CA ILE A 77 -5.84 -0.79 15.08
C ILE A 77 -5.17 -0.78 13.72
N ALA A 78 -5.94 -1.07 12.68
CA ALA A 78 -5.56 -0.84 11.29
C ALA A 78 -6.26 0.41 10.78
N SER A 79 -5.48 1.38 10.28
CA SER A 79 -5.96 2.62 9.67
C SER A 79 -5.63 2.61 8.20
N LEU A 80 -6.64 2.76 7.35
CA LEU A 80 -6.54 2.84 5.90
C LEU A 80 -6.89 4.26 5.47
N LEU A 81 -5.95 4.93 4.83
CA LEU A 81 -6.12 6.23 4.19
C LEU A 81 -6.26 6.03 2.68
N LEU A 82 -7.32 6.57 2.09
CA LEU A 82 -7.45 6.73 0.64
C LEU A 82 -7.11 8.17 0.26
N TYR A 83 -6.26 8.34 -0.75
CA TYR A 83 -5.82 9.67 -1.20
C TYR A 83 -5.51 9.68 -2.70
N GLY A 84 -5.23 10.85 -3.25
CA GLY A 84 -4.80 10.97 -4.64
C GLY A 84 -4.21 12.34 -4.95
N ASP A 85 -3.52 12.42 -6.08
CA ASP A 85 -2.83 13.62 -6.52
C ASP A 85 -3.81 14.69 -7.02
N ILE A 86 -3.47 15.95 -6.82
CA ILE A 86 -4.16 17.12 -7.36
C ILE A 86 -3.19 17.92 -8.25
N GLU A 87 -3.72 18.65 -9.22
CA GLU A 87 -2.90 19.50 -10.10
C GLU A 87 -2.50 20.81 -9.43
N ASP A 88 -3.49 21.49 -8.84
CA ASP A 88 -3.30 22.80 -8.24
C ASP A 88 -4.23 22.97 -7.04
N GLU A 89 -3.64 23.12 -5.86
CA GLU A 89 -4.36 23.28 -4.59
C GLU A 89 -5.13 24.60 -4.55
N ASP A 90 -4.59 25.68 -5.14
CA ASP A 90 -5.17 27.02 -5.09
C ASP A 90 -6.50 27.12 -5.86
N THR A 91 -6.72 26.22 -6.82
CA THR A 91 -7.97 26.15 -7.60
C THR A 91 -9.09 25.41 -6.87
N LEU A 92 -8.80 24.76 -5.74
CA LEU A 92 -9.79 23.99 -5.00
C LEU A 92 -10.68 24.88 -4.13
N PRO A 93 -11.98 24.55 -4.01
CA PRO A 93 -12.83 25.14 -2.98
C PRO A 93 -12.23 24.94 -1.58
N GLU A 94 -12.42 25.89 -0.68
CA GLU A 94 -11.86 25.86 0.67
C GLU A 94 -12.20 24.58 1.43
N GLU A 95 -13.43 24.07 1.32
CA GLU A 95 -13.88 22.84 1.96
C GLU A 95 -13.12 21.59 1.50
N ILE A 96 -12.57 21.61 0.28
CA ILE A 96 -11.75 20.52 -0.28
C ILE A 96 -10.28 20.75 0.05
N ARG A 97 -9.81 22.00 -0.04
CA ARG A 97 -8.43 22.39 0.29
C ARG A 97 -8.04 21.96 1.70
N ASN A 98 -8.95 22.07 2.67
CA ASN A 98 -8.74 21.60 4.04
C ASN A 98 -8.54 20.08 4.18
N LYS A 99 -8.70 19.30 3.09
CA LYS A 99 -8.44 17.86 3.03
C LYS A 99 -7.12 17.54 2.34
N VAL A 100 -6.43 18.52 1.81
CA VAL A 100 -5.10 18.34 1.21
C VAL A 100 -4.07 18.18 2.32
N GLY A 101 -3.20 17.21 2.16
CA GLY A 101 -2.10 16.93 3.08
C GLY A 101 -0.81 16.64 2.30
N PRO A 102 0.26 16.28 2.98
CA PRO A 102 1.54 15.98 2.33
C PRO A 102 1.45 14.90 1.24
N ASP A 103 0.51 13.97 1.41
CA ASP A 103 0.32 12.84 0.49
C ASP A 103 -0.67 13.16 -0.64
N GLY A 104 -1.24 14.38 -0.68
CA GLY A 104 -2.27 14.80 -1.63
C GLY A 104 -3.66 14.97 -1.00
N LEU A 105 -4.72 14.91 -1.82
CA LEU A 105 -6.10 15.06 -1.38
C LEU A 105 -6.60 13.80 -0.67
N ARG A 106 -6.98 13.93 0.59
CA ARG A 106 -7.58 12.85 1.38
C ARG A 106 -9.02 12.58 0.93
N LEU A 107 -9.26 11.37 0.48
CA LEU A 107 -10.56 10.91 0.00
C LEU A 107 -11.38 10.23 1.10
N GLY A 108 -10.71 9.62 2.07
CA GLY A 108 -11.34 8.96 3.21
C GLY A 108 -10.32 8.28 4.12
N THR A 109 -10.66 8.18 5.41
CA THR A 109 -9.89 7.40 6.39
C THR A 109 -10.82 6.42 7.08
N PHE A 110 -10.39 5.16 7.15
CA PHE A 110 -11.17 4.06 7.71
C PHE A 110 -10.33 3.35 8.76
N GLN A 111 -10.93 3.02 9.91
CA GLN A 111 -10.21 2.33 10.98
C GLN A 111 -11.01 1.12 11.46
N ILE A 112 -10.28 0.05 11.73
CA ILE A 112 -10.81 -1.16 12.35
C ILE A 112 -9.93 -1.51 13.54
N GLU A 113 -10.56 -1.79 14.67
CA GLU A 113 -9.91 -2.23 15.88
C GLU A 113 -10.16 -3.72 16.09
N GLU A 114 -9.08 -4.50 16.30
CA GLU A 114 -9.14 -5.91 16.70
C GLU A 114 -8.62 -6.11 18.12
N LYS A 115 -9.42 -6.83 18.94
CA LYS A 115 -9.10 -7.15 20.33
C LYS A 115 -8.63 -8.60 20.48
N ASN A 116 -9.01 -9.46 19.51
CA ASN A 116 -8.61 -10.86 19.52
C ASN A 116 -7.22 -11.00 18.88
N ILE A 117 -6.20 -10.87 19.71
CA ILE A 117 -4.82 -10.89 19.27
C ILE A 117 -4.36 -12.34 19.04
N SER A 118 -3.91 -12.66 17.83
CA SER A 118 -3.37 -13.95 17.43
C SER A 118 -2.17 -13.76 16.51
N GLU A 119 -1.55 -14.85 16.08
CA GLU A 119 -0.41 -14.81 15.15
C GLU A 119 -0.75 -14.10 13.83
N ALA A 120 -1.97 -14.30 13.35
CA ALA A 120 -2.48 -13.64 12.14
C ALA A 120 -3.78 -12.90 12.45
N ILE A 121 -3.74 -11.58 12.44
CA ILE A 121 -4.90 -10.72 12.66
C ILE A 121 -5.46 -10.32 11.30
N SER A 122 -6.79 -10.46 11.11
CA SER A 122 -7.47 -10.09 9.86
C SER A 122 -8.35 -8.87 10.04
N PHE A 123 -8.16 -7.86 9.18
CA PHE A 123 -9.02 -6.68 9.09
C PHE A 123 -9.73 -6.70 7.74
N ASN A 124 -11.07 -6.62 7.75
CA ASN A 124 -11.87 -6.62 6.54
C ASN A 124 -12.47 -5.23 6.34
N PHE A 125 -11.86 -4.42 5.47
CA PHE A 125 -12.36 -3.11 5.09
C PHE A 125 -13.47 -3.28 4.06
N ASN A 126 -14.71 -3.16 4.52
CA ASN A 126 -15.90 -3.27 3.70
C ASN A 126 -16.59 -1.90 3.58
N ASN A 127 -17.38 -1.72 2.52
CA ASN A 127 -18.16 -0.49 2.30
C ASN A 127 -17.30 0.77 2.29
N LEU A 128 -16.14 0.69 1.64
CA LEU A 128 -15.28 1.84 1.45
C LEU A 128 -15.91 2.79 0.44
N ILE A 129 -16.23 4.01 0.87
CA ILE A 129 -16.92 5.01 0.05
C ILE A 129 -16.08 6.28 -0.02
N ILE A 130 -15.87 6.78 -1.22
CA ILE A 130 -15.24 8.08 -1.48
C ILE A 130 -16.32 9.04 -1.98
N PRO A 131 -16.46 10.26 -1.44
CA PRO A 131 -17.33 11.28 -2.01
C PRO A 131 -16.88 11.62 -3.43
N LYS A 132 -17.81 11.53 -4.40
CA LYS A 132 -17.55 11.79 -5.83
C LYS A 132 -16.91 13.16 -6.04
N LYS A 133 -17.35 14.18 -5.29
CA LYS A 133 -16.81 15.55 -5.35
C LYS A 133 -15.30 15.63 -5.07
N PHE A 134 -14.72 14.74 -4.25
CA PHE A 134 -13.28 14.66 -4.01
C PHE A 134 -12.58 13.92 -5.13
N TYR A 135 -13.13 12.77 -5.54
CA TYR A 135 -12.58 11.97 -6.63
C TYR A 135 -12.47 12.77 -7.94
N GLU A 136 -13.45 13.62 -8.24
CA GLU A 136 -13.46 14.46 -9.44
C GLU A 136 -12.35 15.53 -9.46
N ARG A 137 -11.75 15.84 -8.32
CA ARG A 137 -10.63 16.79 -8.19
C ARG A 137 -9.26 16.15 -8.36
N LEU A 138 -9.19 14.84 -8.45
CA LEU A 138 -7.92 14.17 -8.69
C LEU A 138 -7.41 14.46 -10.11
N ALA A 139 -6.12 14.78 -10.22
CA ALA A 139 -5.45 15.09 -11.46
C ALA A 139 -5.59 13.98 -12.51
N ASN A 140 -5.33 12.74 -12.12
CA ASN A 140 -5.27 11.60 -13.02
C ASN A 140 -6.28 10.49 -12.68
N LYS A 141 -7.22 10.74 -11.76
CA LYS A 141 -8.20 9.78 -11.24
C LYS A 141 -7.58 8.52 -10.59
N ASN A 142 -6.30 8.54 -10.32
CA ASN A 142 -5.63 7.49 -9.55
C ASN A 142 -5.96 7.66 -8.07
N VAL A 143 -6.33 6.57 -7.45
CA VAL A 143 -6.51 6.48 -6.00
C VAL A 143 -5.42 5.60 -5.43
N TYR A 144 -4.76 6.12 -4.42
CA TYR A 144 -3.75 5.43 -3.63
C TYR A 144 -4.34 5.05 -2.28
N LEU A 145 -3.78 4.03 -1.67
CA LEU A 145 -4.07 3.70 -0.29
C LEU A 145 -2.77 3.57 0.50
N ASN A 146 -2.82 4.12 1.71
CA ASN A 146 -1.81 3.92 2.73
C ASN A 146 -2.43 3.15 3.89
N ILE A 147 -1.72 2.12 4.36
CA ILE A 147 -2.14 1.34 5.53
C ILE A 147 -1.11 1.55 6.64
N ASN A 148 -1.61 1.93 7.81
CA ASN A 148 -0.85 2.05 9.04
C ASN A 148 -1.48 1.16 10.12
N VAL A 149 -0.67 0.35 10.82
CA VAL A 149 -1.13 -0.55 11.88
C VAL A 149 -0.37 -0.24 13.16
N PHE A 150 -1.09 -0.10 14.26
CA PHE A 150 -0.52 0.30 15.54
C PHE A 150 -1.31 -0.30 16.72
N SER A 151 -0.72 -0.29 17.92
CA SER A 151 -1.43 -0.68 19.14
C SER A 151 -2.51 0.31 19.53
N GLY A 152 -3.59 -0.17 20.12
CA GLY A 152 -4.78 0.63 20.45
C GLY A 152 -4.58 1.69 21.55
N ARG A 153 -3.41 1.71 22.21
CA ARG A 153 -3.04 2.65 23.28
C ARG A 153 -3.99 2.62 24.46
N LYS A 154 -4.50 1.44 24.80
CA LYS A 154 -5.37 1.25 25.97
C LYS A 154 -4.58 1.03 27.26
N ALA A 155 -3.59 0.14 27.19
CA ALA A 155 -2.69 -0.19 28.29
C ALA A 155 -1.38 0.61 28.24
N PHE A 156 -1.00 1.11 27.08
CA PHE A 156 0.24 1.87 26.84
C PHE A 156 -0.08 3.26 26.33
N LYS A 157 0.67 4.26 26.78
CA LYS A 157 0.53 5.65 26.34
C LYS A 157 0.86 5.80 24.84
N ASP A 158 1.91 5.10 24.42
CA ASP A 158 2.44 5.19 23.05
C ASP A 158 2.21 3.90 22.28
N ASN A 159 2.36 3.96 20.95
CA ASN A 159 2.34 2.78 20.12
C ASN A 159 3.53 1.88 20.44
N ILE A 160 3.27 0.61 20.68
CA ILE A 160 4.30 -0.41 20.98
C ILE A 160 4.61 -1.35 19.81
N LEU A 161 3.93 -1.19 18.67
CA LEU A 161 4.09 -2.01 17.48
C LEU A 161 4.85 -1.29 16.38
N ASN A 162 5.81 -1.95 15.79
CA ASN A 162 6.40 -1.61 14.51
C ASN A 162 5.87 -2.59 13.46
N VAL A 163 5.02 -2.13 12.58
CA VAL A 163 4.43 -2.91 11.48
C VAL A 163 4.91 -2.32 10.16
N GLU A 164 5.17 -3.17 9.19
CA GLU A 164 5.53 -2.75 7.83
C GLU A 164 4.55 -1.69 7.31
N SER A 165 5.07 -0.61 6.77
CA SER A 165 4.26 0.40 6.08
C SER A 165 3.84 -0.11 4.70
N PHE A 166 2.64 0.23 4.28
CA PHE A 166 2.14 -0.14 2.97
C PHE A 166 1.51 1.05 2.28
N ASP A 167 2.00 1.34 1.08
CA ASP A 167 1.47 2.38 0.21
C ASP A 167 1.43 1.87 -1.22
N SER A 168 0.31 2.03 -1.92
CA SER A 168 0.17 1.54 -3.29
C SER A 168 -1.05 2.14 -3.99
N ASN A 169 -1.01 2.14 -5.32
CA ASN A 169 -2.19 2.40 -6.13
C ASN A 169 -3.22 1.26 -5.96
N ILE A 170 -4.49 1.61 -5.76
CA ILE A 170 -5.56 0.63 -5.53
C ILE A 170 -5.75 -0.33 -6.71
N SER A 171 -5.56 0.12 -7.94
CA SER A 171 -5.68 -0.72 -9.12
C SER A 171 -4.70 -1.90 -9.09
N ARG A 172 -3.48 -1.66 -8.58
CA ARG A 172 -2.47 -2.70 -8.43
C ARG A 172 -2.91 -3.75 -7.40
N ILE A 173 -3.47 -3.33 -6.27
CA ILE A 173 -3.91 -4.25 -5.22
C ILE A 173 -5.07 -5.10 -5.70
N PHE A 174 -6.05 -4.48 -6.32
CA PHE A 174 -7.26 -5.19 -6.76
C PHE A 174 -7.01 -6.12 -7.95
N SER A 175 -6.01 -5.86 -8.78
CA SER A 175 -5.58 -6.82 -9.81
C SER A 175 -4.90 -8.08 -9.25
N HIS A 176 -4.44 -8.04 -7.97
CA HIS A 176 -3.73 -9.14 -7.30
C HIS A 176 -4.54 -9.78 -6.14
N GLY A 177 -5.87 -9.62 -6.13
CA GLY A 177 -6.76 -10.38 -5.24
C GLY A 177 -7.23 -9.66 -3.99
N ASN A 178 -7.21 -8.33 -3.93
CA ASN A 178 -7.80 -7.51 -2.85
C ASN A 178 -7.23 -7.81 -1.45
N LYS A 179 -5.97 -8.24 -1.38
CA LYS A 179 -5.37 -8.70 -0.14
C LYS A 179 -4.00 -8.05 0.06
N VAL A 180 -3.78 -7.54 1.27
CA VAL A 180 -2.49 -7.03 1.73
C VAL A 180 -2.03 -7.88 2.91
N ILE A 181 -0.75 -8.20 2.98
CA ILE A 181 -0.12 -8.94 4.08
C ILE A 181 1.02 -8.09 4.60
N LEU A 182 1.05 -7.87 5.92
CA LEU A 182 2.09 -7.13 6.62
C LEU A 182 2.65 -7.95 7.78
N ASN A 183 3.91 -7.68 8.14
CA ASN A 183 4.54 -8.26 9.31
C ASN A 183 4.78 -7.18 10.35
N GLY A 184 4.68 -7.55 11.64
CA GLY A 184 4.85 -6.63 12.74
C GLY A 184 5.56 -7.27 13.94
N HIS A 185 6.25 -6.43 14.70
CA HIS A 185 6.95 -6.80 15.92
C HIS A 185 6.86 -5.66 16.94
N LEU A 186 7.34 -5.88 18.16
CA LEU A 186 7.44 -4.81 19.14
C LEU A 186 8.45 -3.74 18.70
N ILE A 187 8.15 -2.48 18.97
CA ILE A 187 9.16 -1.43 18.95
C ILE A 187 10.19 -1.78 20.03
N PRO A 188 11.50 -1.86 19.71
CA PRO A 188 12.51 -2.08 20.73
C PRO A 188 12.38 -1.03 21.83
N GLU A 189 12.35 -1.47 23.09
CA GLU A 189 12.41 -0.55 24.21
C GLU A 189 13.69 0.27 24.05
N THR A 190 13.57 1.58 23.95
CA THR A 190 14.73 2.46 24.01
C THR A 190 15.35 2.20 25.36
N MET A 191 16.61 1.74 25.40
CA MET A 191 17.36 1.66 26.64
C MET A 191 17.41 3.07 27.20
N GLU A 192 16.60 3.35 28.23
CA GLU A 192 16.76 4.55 29.00
C GLU A 192 18.19 4.51 29.52
N SER A 193 19.03 5.39 29.00
CA SER A 193 20.35 5.66 29.54
C SER A 193 20.16 6.09 30.98
N LYS A 194 20.51 5.18 31.91
CA LYS A 194 20.61 5.49 33.34
C LYS A 194 21.65 6.55 33.59
#